data_151bbdb3447b8961fc98e25c170aae9b
#
_entry.id   151bbdb3447b8961fc98e25c170aae9b
#
_cell.length_a   1.000
_cell.length_b   1.000
_cell.length_c   1.000
_cell.angle_alpha   90.00
_cell.angle_beta   90.00
_cell.angle_gamma   90.00
#
_symmetry.space_group_name_H-M   'P 1'
#
loop_
_entity.id
_entity.type
_entity.pdbx_description
1 polymer ?
#
loop_
_entity_poly.entity_id
_entity_poly.type
_entity_poly.pdbx_seq_one_letter_code
_entity_poly.pdbx_strand_id
1 'polypeptide(L)'
;MVLLVVDTQKGIVDERLYAFEKFVSNIKELIRTAREQGIEVVYVQHDDGPGTGFSIGDDEFEVYSGFAPLLTEKRFVKTVCSAFKKESGLLEYLTEKDEKDVMVCGIMTDFCINATVEAGFEHGLSLIHISEPTRHAQIS
;
A
#
# COMPACT_ATOMS: atom_id res chain seq x y z
N MET A 1 -5.89 5.84 -13.77
CA MET A 1 -4.70 5.52 -12.94
C MET A 1 -5.06 5.59 -11.47
N VAL A 2 -4.52 4.66 -10.70
CA VAL A 2 -4.75 4.59 -9.26
C VAL A 2 -3.39 4.51 -8.56
N LEU A 3 -3.26 5.20 -7.43
CA LEU A 3 -2.10 5.07 -6.55
C LEU A 3 -2.47 4.15 -5.39
N LEU A 4 -1.81 3.00 -5.27
CA LEU A 4 -1.96 2.10 -4.13
C LEU A 4 -0.91 2.43 -3.07
N VAL A 5 -1.37 2.71 -1.86
CA VAL A 5 -0.50 2.96 -0.71
C VAL A 5 -0.59 1.73 0.18
N VAL A 6 0.49 0.94 0.19
CA VAL A 6 0.47 -0.43 0.74
C VAL A 6 1.29 -0.53 2.02
N ASP A 7 0.68 -1.13 3.04
CA ASP A 7 1.34 -1.45 4.32
C ASP A 7 1.96 -0.25 5.04
N THR A 8 1.30 0.90 4.96
CA THR A 8 1.75 2.12 5.63
C THR A 8 1.06 2.31 6.98
N GLN A 9 0.99 1.23 7.74
CA GLN A 9 0.32 1.17 9.03
C GLN A 9 1.27 1.57 10.16
N LYS A 10 0.71 2.02 11.28
CA LYS A 10 1.49 2.50 12.43
C LYS A 10 2.50 1.49 12.96
N GLY A 11 2.17 0.20 12.92
CA GLY A 11 3.08 -0.84 13.39
C GLY A 11 4.27 -1.08 12.47
N ILE A 12 4.26 -0.52 11.26
CA ILE A 12 5.30 -0.71 10.25
C ILE A 12 6.08 0.59 10.02
N VAL A 13 5.37 1.71 9.93
CA VAL A 13 5.97 3.03 9.66
C VAL A 13 6.34 3.69 10.97
N ASP A 14 7.60 3.60 11.35
CA ASP A 14 8.11 4.24 12.55
C ASP A 14 9.60 4.57 12.37
N GLU A 15 10.19 5.19 13.39
CA GLU A 15 11.56 5.66 13.36
C GLU A 15 12.62 4.57 13.22
N ARG A 16 12.25 3.28 13.31
CA ARG A 16 13.16 2.16 13.07
C ARG A 16 13.43 1.94 11.58
N LEU A 17 12.63 2.55 10.71
CA LEU A 17 12.86 2.46 9.28
C LEU A 17 14.06 3.29 8.87
N TYR A 18 14.84 2.76 7.93
CA TYR A 18 15.93 3.51 7.35
C TYR A 18 15.40 4.75 6.64
N ALA A 19 16.02 5.89 6.94
CA ALA A 19 15.62 7.18 6.36
C ALA A 19 14.12 7.46 6.55
N PHE A 20 13.63 7.18 7.76
CA PHE A 20 12.21 7.32 8.11
C PHE A 20 11.62 8.68 7.68
N GLU A 21 12.30 9.78 8.02
CA GLU A 21 11.78 11.11 7.68
C GLU A 21 11.68 11.34 6.18
N LYS A 22 12.67 10.86 5.43
CA LYS A 22 12.65 10.96 3.98
C LYS A 22 11.55 10.10 3.38
N PHE A 23 11.37 8.88 3.90
CA PHE A 23 10.28 7.99 3.47
C PHE A 23 8.94 8.67 3.68
N VAL A 24 8.69 9.19 4.88
CA VAL A 24 7.42 9.85 5.21
C VAL A 24 7.19 11.05 4.29
N SER A 25 8.21 11.87 4.08
CA SER A 25 8.12 13.04 3.22
C SER A 25 7.78 12.65 1.77
N ASN A 26 8.44 11.60 1.25
CA ASN A 26 8.22 11.15 -0.12
C ASN A 26 6.81 10.59 -0.32
N ILE A 27 6.32 9.79 0.62
CA ILE A 27 4.97 9.22 0.51
C ILE A 27 3.92 10.32 0.63
N LYS A 28 4.08 11.27 1.55
CA LYS A 28 3.17 12.41 1.67
C LYS A 28 3.11 13.19 0.36
N GLU A 29 4.26 13.42 -0.27
CA GLU A 29 4.33 14.15 -1.52
C GLU A 29 3.62 13.42 -2.65
N LEU A 30 3.81 12.09 -2.74
CA LEU A 30 3.13 11.26 -3.72
C LEU A 30 1.62 11.32 -3.55
N ILE A 31 1.14 11.17 -2.32
CA ILE A 31 -0.29 11.20 -2.02
C ILE A 31 -0.87 12.58 -2.36
N ARG A 32 -0.20 13.64 -1.96
CA ARG A 32 -0.63 15.01 -2.24
C ARG A 32 -0.71 15.24 -3.75
N THR A 33 0.34 14.87 -4.47
CA THR A 33 0.37 15.05 -5.92
C THR A 33 -0.73 14.26 -6.62
N ALA A 34 -0.95 13.01 -6.19
CA ALA A 34 -2.03 12.19 -6.76
C ALA A 34 -3.38 12.86 -6.57
N ARG A 35 -3.65 13.36 -5.38
CA ARG A 35 -4.91 14.06 -5.09
C ARG A 35 -5.07 15.31 -5.94
N GLU A 36 -4.00 16.09 -6.11
CA GLU A 36 -4.02 17.31 -6.93
C GLU A 36 -4.27 17.02 -8.40
N GLN A 37 -3.74 15.88 -8.88
CA GLN A 37 -3.88 15.48 -10.29
C GLN A 37 -5.16 14.71 -10.57
N GLY A 38 -6.00 14.51 -9.57
CA GLY A 38 -7.23 13.75 -9.74
C GLY A 38 -6.99 12.23 -9.85
N ILE A 39 -5.82 11.75 -9.43
CA ILE A 39 -5.51 10.32 -9.39
C ILE A 39 -6.09 9.75 -8.10
N GLU A 40 -6.86 8.68 -8.22
CA GLU A 40 -7.47 8.05 -7.05
C GLU A 40 -6.42 7.40 -6.16
N VAL A 41 -6.50 7.67 -4.85
CA VAL A 41 -5.61 7.07 -3.85
C VAL A 41 -6.38 5.98 -3.14
N VAL A 42 -5.81 4.77 -3.13
CA VAL A 42 -6.40 3.59 -2.51
C VAL A 42 -5.40 3.00 -1.52
N TYR A 43 -5.86 2.69 -0.33
CA TYR A 43 -5.01 2.16 0.74
C TYR A 43 -5.19 0.67 0.86
N VAL A 44 -4.08 -0.05 1.06
CA VAL A 44 -4.11 -1.48 1.31
C VAL A 44 -3.40 -1.73 2.64
N GLN A 45 -4.11 -2.35 3.57
CA GLN A 45 -3.61 -2.64 4.92
C GLN A 45 -3.47 -4.15 5.09
N HIS A 46 -2.42 -4.56 5.79
CA HIS A 46 -2.17 -5.96 6.07
C HIS A 46 -2.76 -6.32 7.43
N ASP A 47 -3.42 -7.47 7.51
CA ASP A 47 -4.04 -7.99 8.73
C ASP A 47 -3.42 -9.34 9.07
N ASP A 48 -2.73 -9.43 10.21
CA ASP A 48 -2.08 -10.66 10.66
C ASP A 48 -3.02 -11.61 11.38
N GLY A 49 -4.25 -11.18 11.65
CA GLY A 49 -5.25 -11.97 12.33
C GLY A 49 -5.52 -11.54 13.77
N PRO A 50 -6.69 -11.92 14.31
CA PRO A 50 -7.06 -11.53 15.66
C PRO A 50 -6.04 -12.01 16.70
N GLY A 51 -5.77 -11.17 17.68
CA GLY A 51 -4.86 -11.50 18.77
C GLY A 51 -3.39 -11.28 18.50
N THR A 52 -3.03 -10.84 17.29
CA THR A 52 -1.62 -10.61 16.93
C THR A 52 -1.12 -9.22 17.29
N GLY A 53 -2.03 -8.29 17.63
CA GLY A 53 -1.70 -6.90 17.84
C GLY A 53 -1.64 -6.11 16.52
N PHE A 54 -1.82 -6.78 15.40
CA PHE A 54 -1.76 -6.17 14.07
C PHE A 54 -2.95 -6.62 13.22
N SER A 55 -4.14 -6.33 13.72
CA SER A 55 -5.40 -6.70 13.09
C SER A 55 -6.41 -5.58 13.22
N ILE A 56 -7.52 -5.69 12.50
CA ILE A 56 -8.62 -4.71 12.55
C ILE A 56 -9.02 -4.47 14.02
N GLY A 57 -9.01 -3.20 14.41
CA GLY A 57 -9.30 -2.78 15.78
C GLY A 57 -8.05 -2.50 16.61
N ASP A 58 -6.88 -2.95 16.18
CA ASP A 58 -5.62 -2.68 16.87
C ASP A 58 -5.04 -1.35 16.40
N ASP A 59 -4.40 -0.61 17.30
CA ASP A 59 -3.83 0.69 16.96
C ASP A 59 -2.75 0.58 15.87
N GLU A 60 -1.90 -0.43 15.96
CA GLU A 60 -0.81 -0.62 15.00
C GLU A 60 -1.29 -0.98 13.60
N PHE A 61 -2.52 -1.50 13.49
CA PHE A 61 -3.14 -1.80 12.21
C PHE A 61 -3.52 -0.53 11.45
N GLU A 62 -3.83 0.54 12.15
CA GLU A 62 -4.30 1.78 11.51
C GLU A 62 -3.21 2.42 10.65
N VAL A 63 -3.63 3.15 9.61
CA VAL A 63 -2.71 3.86 8.73
C VAL A 63 -1.93 4.90 9.54
N TYR A 64 -0.62 5.00 9.27
CA TYR A 64 0.22 6.02 9.89
C TYR A 64 -0.44 7.39 9.76
N SER A 65 -0.48 8.15 10.84
CA SER A 65 -1.23 9.41 10.90
C SER A 65 -0.85 10.42 9.83
N GLY A 66 0.41 10.42 9.41
CA GLY A 66 0.88 11.32 8.35
C GLY A 66 0.33 10.98 6.96
N PHE A 67 -0.23 9.79 6.78
CA PHE A 67 -0.80 9.32 5.52
C PHE A 67 -2.30 9.10 5.60
N ALA A 68 -2.96 9.65 6.60
CA ALA A 68 -4.37 9.37 6.86
C ALA A 68 -5.24 9.49 5.60
N PRO A 69 -6.04 8.46 5.29
CA PRO A 69 -6.93 8.52 4.13
C PRO A 69 -8.06 9.52 4.35
N LEU A 70 -8.52 10.10 3.24
CA LEU A 70 -9.72 10.92 3.25
C LEU A 70 -10.95 10.00 3.35
N LEU A 71 -12.06 10.53 3.82
CA LEU A 71 -13.30 9.74 3.96
C LEU A 71 -13.77 9.14 2.64
N THR A 72 -13.45 9.78 1.53
CA THR A 72 -13.84 9.33 0.19
C THR A 72 -12.87 8.29 -0.39
N GLU A 73 -11.72 8.10 0.21
CA GLU A 73 -10.71 7.17 -0.28
C GLU A 73 -10.96 5.76 0.22
N LYS A 74 -10.81 4.78 -0.66
CA LYS A 74 -11.08 3.38 -0.33
C LYS A 74 -9.91 2.74 0.40
N ARG A 75 -10.23 1.82 1.29
CA ARG A 75 -9.26 1.01 2.02
C ARG A 75 -9.60 -0.45 1.84
N PHE A 76 -8.60 -1.26 1.55
CA PHE A 76 -8.74 -2.70 1.40
C PHE A 76 -7.81 -3.40 2.37
N VAL A 77 -8.17 -4.61 2.77
CA VAL A 77 -7.40 -5.41 3.73
C VAL A 77 -6.93 -6.67 3.06
N LYS A 78 -5.65 -6.99 3.19
CA LYS A 78 -5.09 -8.24 2.71
C LYS A 78 -4.54 -9.03 3.89
N THR A 79 -4.60 -10.35 3.78
CA THR A 79 -4.05 -11.26 4.78
C THR A 79 -2.87 -12.07 4.24
N VAL A 80 -2.52 -11.86 2.97
CA VAL A 80 -1.41 -12.51 2.28
C VAL A 80 -0.57 -11.45 1.58
N CYS A 81 0.58 -11.84 1.03
CA CYS A 81 1.51 -10.89 0.44
C CYS A 81 0.95 -10.13 -0.76
N SER A 82 0.20 -10.79 -1.63
CA SER A 82 -0.35 -10.11 -2.80
C SER A 82 -1.57 -9.27 -2.46
N ALA A 83 -1.56 -8.00 -2.90
CA ALA A 83 -2.70 -7.11 -2.75
C ALA A 83 -3.87 -7.51 -3.66
N PHE A 84 -3.62 -8.32 -4.69
CA PHE A 84 -4.62 -8.68 -5.69
C PHE A 84 -5.27 -10.04 -5.45
N LYS A 85 -5.13 -10.61 -4.27
CA LYS A 85 -5.89 -11.80 -3.92
C LYS A 85 -7.38 -11.46 -3.86
N LYS A 86 -8.20 -12.41 -4.28
CA LYS A 86 -9.64 -12.23 -4.36
C LYS A 86 -10.26 -11.76 -3.04
N GLU A 87 -9.76 -12.27 -1.94
CA GLU A 87 -10.28 -11.97 -0.61
C GLU A 87 -10.18 -10.51 -0.23
N SER A 88 -9.24 -9.75 -0.83
CA SER A 88 -9.09 -8.33 -0.52
C SER A 88 -10.18 -7.46 -1.16
N GLY A 89 -10.75 -7.91 -2.27
CA GLY A 89 -11.74 -7.13 -3.02
C GLY A 89 -11.14 -6.04 -3.91
N LEU A 90 -9.84 -5.82 -3.84
CA LEU A 90 -9.18 -4.75 -4.59
C LEU A 90 -9.29 -4.97 -6.10
N LEU A 91 -9.04 -6.18 -6.56
CA LEU A 91 -9.08 -6.48 -7.99
C LEU A 91 -10.47 -6.25 -8.58
N GLU A 92 -11.51 -6.66 -7.84
CA GLU A 92 -12.90 -6.44 -8.28
C GLU A 92 -13.21 -4.95 -8.37
N TYR A 93 -12.73 -4.16 -7.41
CA TYR A 93 -12.92 -2.73 -7.40
C TYR A 93 -12.28 -2.07 -8.62
N LEU A 94 -11.04 -2.44 -8.95
CA LEU A 94 -10.34 -1.91 -10.11
C LEU A 94 -11.01 -2.32 -11.41
N THR A 95 -11.48 -3.57 -11.49
CA THR A 95 -12.18 -4.09 -12.66
C THR A 95 -13.48 -3.33 -12.92
N GLU A 96 -14.25 -3.07 -11.88
CA GLU A 96 -15.51 -2.31 -11.99
C GLU A 96 -15.27 -0.89 -12.48
N LYS A 97 -14.14 -0.29 -12.10
CA LYS A 97 -13.77 1.06 -12.53
C LYS A 97 -13.02 1.08 -13.85
N ASP A 98 -12.77 -0.07 -14.42
CA ASP A 98 -11.97 -0.21 -15.66
C ASP A 98 -10.60 0.44 -15.52
N GLU A 99 -10.01 0.35 -14.33
CA GLU A 99 -8.69 0.88 -14.04
C GLU A 99 -7.64 -0.21 -14.23
N LYS A 100 -6.68 0.05 -15.14
CA LYS A 100 -5.62 -0.90 -15.45
C LYS A 100 -4.22 -0.38 -15.13
N ASP A 101 -4.08 0.93 -15.02
CA ASP A 101 -2.80 1.56 -14.69
C ASP A 101 -2.72 1.81 -13.19
N VAL A 102 -1.78 1.13 -12.54
CA VAL A 102 -1.65 1.16 -11.09
C VAL A 102 -0.23 1.50 -10.69
N MET A 103 -0.07 2.52 -9.87
CA MET A 103 1.20 2.82 -9.21
C MET A 103 1.13 2.26 -7.80
N VAL A 104 2.20 1.59 -7.37
CA VAL A 104 2.28 0.99 -6.03
C VAL A 104 3.39 1.66 -5.25
N CYS A 105 3.07 2.16 -4.07
CA CYS A 105 4.06 2.70 -3.14
C CYS A 105 3.79 2.19 -1.73
N GLY A 106 4.73 2.44 -0.82
CA GLY A 106 4.61 1.99 0.56
C GLY A 106 5.69 0.99 0.91
N ILE A 107 5.48 0.27 2.01
CA ILE A 107 6.47 -0.68 2.51
C ILE A 107 6.07 -2.09 2.10
N MET A 108 6.94 -2.75 1.35
CA MET A 108 6.74 -4.14 0.95
C MET A 108 8.09 -4.86 0.96
N THR A 109 8.07 -6.12 1.35
CA THR A 109 9.24 -6.98 1.17
C THR A 109 9.38 -7.33 -0.31
N ASP A 110 10.56 -7.74 -0.74
CA ASP A 110 10.76 -8.18 -2.12
C ASP A 110 9.79 -9.28 -2.51
N PHE A 111 9.53 -10.20 -1.59
CA PHE A 111 8.58 -11.29 -1.82
C PHE A 111 7.17 -10.76 -2.07
N CYS A 112 6.72 -9.80 -1.26
CA CYS A 112 5.39 -9.21 -1.43
C CYS A 112 5.29 -8.38 -2.71
N ILE A 113 6.35 -7.67 -3.07
CA ILE A 113 6.41 -6.91 -4.32
C ILE A 113 6.26 -7.87 -5.51
N ASN A 114 7.05 -8.95 -5.53
CA ASN A 114 7.00 -9.92 -6.62
C ASN A 114 5.62 -10.57 -6.72
N ALA A 115 5.04 -10.99 -5.60
CA ALA A 115 3.72 -11.59 -5.59
C ALA A 115 2.66 -10.65 -6.14
N THR A 116 2.72 -9.37 -5.76
CA THR A 116 1.77 -8.36 -6.21
C THR A 116 1.94 -8.07 -7.71
N VAL A 117 3.18 -7.93 -8.17
CA VAL A 117 3.45 -7.65 -9.59
C VAL A 117 3.01 -8.81 -10.47
N GLU A 118 3.33 -10.04 -10.08
CA GLU A 118 2.92 -11.23 -10.84
C GLU A 118 1.40 -11.34 -10.91
N ALA A 119 0.72 -11.18 -9.78
CA ALA A 119 -0.74 -11.25 -9.75
C ALA A 119 -1.38 -10.14 -10.59
N GLY A 120 -0.85 -8.94 -10.52
CA GLY A 120 -1.33 -7.83 -11.33
C GLY A 120 -1.17 -8.10 -12.81
N PHE A 121 0.01 -8.60 -13.20
CA PHE A 121 0.29 -8.95 -14.61
C PHE A 121 -0.68 -10.02 -15.11
N GLU A 122 -0.94 -11.06 -14.32
CA GLU A 122 -1.88 -12.12 -14.67
C GLU A 122 -3.29 -11.59 -14.91
N HIS A 123 -3.66 -10.51 -14.25
CA HIS A 123 -4.99 -9.90 -14.38
C HIS A 123 -5.03 -8.73 -15.36
N GLY A 124 -3.99 -8.56 -16.14
CA GLY A 124 -3.95 -7.53 -17.20
C GLY A 124 -3.71 -6.11 -16.70
N LEU A 125 -3.18 -5.96 -15.48
CA LEU A 125 -2.86 -4.64 -14.94
C LEU A 125 -1.46 -4.19 -15.36
N SER A 126 -1.32 -2.88 -15.58
CA SER A 126 -0.02 -2.27 -15.81
C SER A 126 0.45 -1.65 -14.49
N LEU A 127 1.49 -2.22 -13.92
CA LEU A 127 1.98 -1.82 -12.60
C LEU A 127 3.29 -1.06 -12.68
N ILE A 128 3.35 0.05 -11.95
CA ILE A 128 4.57 0.80 -11.73
C ILE A 128 4.84 0.80 -10.23
N HIS A 129 5.97 0.21 -9.83
CA HIS A 129 6.37 0.20 -8.44
C HIS A 129 7.32 1.37 -8.18
N ILE A 130 6.97 2.21 -7.21
CA ILE A 130 7.81 3.33 -6.81
C ILE A 130 8.70 2.87 -5.66
N SER A 131 9.99 2.78 -5.92
CA SER A 131 10.97 2.34 -4.92
C SER A 131 11.16 3.40 -3.86
N GLU A 132 11.02 3.00 -2.61
CA GLU A 132 11.29 3.84 -1.45
C GLU A 132 12.38 3.20 -0.60
N PRO A 133 13.14 3.98 0.17
CA PRO A 133 14.10 3.41 1.11
C PRO A 133 13.38 2.49 2.08
N THR A 134 13.82 1.25 2.14
CA THR A 134 13.26 0.22 3.01
C THR A 134 14.39 -0.47 3.76
N ARG A 135 14.04 -1.40 4.65
CA ARG A 135 15.06 -2.19 5.32
C ARG A 135 15.93 -2.95 4.35
N HIS A 136 15.34 -3.41 3.25
CA HIS A 136 16.07 -4.11 2.22
C HIS A 136 17.14 -3.22 1.59
N ALA A 137 16.79 -1.96 1.30
CA ALA A 137 17.74 -1.01 0.73
C ALA A 137 18.95 -0.79 1.63
N GLN A 138 18.80 -0.93 2.95
CA GLN A 138 19.92 -0.82 3.88
C GLN A 138 20.91 -1.96 3.74
N ILE A 139 20.40 -3.14 3.45
CA ILE A 139 21.20 -4.35 3.38
C ILE A 139 22.02 -4.39 2.11
N SER A 140 21.46 -3.88 1.08
CA SER A 140 22.15 -3.82 -0.21
C SER A 140 23.08 -2.61 -0.27
#